data_78aaaf9dbeac0ef74dcb67a6031c7ab3
#
_entry.id   78aaaf9dbeac0ef74dcb67a6031c7ab3
#
_cell.length_a   1.000
_cell.length_b   1.000
_cell.length_c   1.000
_cell.angle_alpha   90.00
_cell.angle_beta   90.00
_cell.angle_gamma   90.00
#
_symmetry.space_group_name_H-M   'P 1'
#
loop_
_entity.id
_entity.type
_entity.pdbx_description
1 polymer ?
#
loop_
_entity_poly.entity_id
_entity_poly.type
_entity_poly.pdbx_seq_one_letter_code
_entity_poly.pdbx_strand_id
1 'polypeptide(L)'
;MESMGALRRTSDCNTLGLDQLGQEVVLMGWVLRRRDHGGVIFIDLRDRQGITQVVFNPEINPDVHAKAHQLRSEWVLAVKGKVEARPDDMANPKLKTGEIEVLVSELTILNTSKTPPFPLDEDSEVSDNIRLQYRYLDLRRPEITRNLIMRHKTAQAVRNFLTDNDFLEVETPMLTRSTPEGARDYLVPSRVNAGEFYALPQSPQLFKQMLMIAGMERYFQTVKCFRDEDLRADR
;
A
#
# COMPACT_ATOMS: atom_id res chain seq x y z
N MET A 1 2.25 22.40 7.51
CA MET A 1 1.12 21.51 7.15
C MET A 1 -0.09 22.40 6.88
N GLU A 2 -0.75 22.16 5.77
CA GLU A 2 -1.92 22.92 5.36
C GLU A 2 -3.16 22.05 5.43
N SER A 3 -4.33 22.64 5.62
CA SER A 3 -5.59 21.92 5.61
C SER A 3 -5.98 21.55 4.18
N MET A 4 -6.45 20.34 3.98
CA MET A 4 -7.02 19.89 2.71
C MET A 4 -8.29 20.68 2.34
N GLY A 5 -8.99 21.27 3.32
CA GLY A 5 -10.21 22.02 3.11
C GLY A 5 -11.29 21.22 2.37
N ALA A 6 -11.84 21.81 1.32
CA ALA A 6 -12.84 21.17 0.45
C ALA A 6 -12.24 20.30 -0.67
N LEU A 7 -10.91 20.28 -0.84
CA LEU A 7 -10.27 19.47 -1.88
C LEU A 7 -10.62 17.99 -1.72
N ARG A 8 -10.95 17.36 -2.83
CA ARG A 8 -11.18 15.92 -2.92
C ARG A 8 -10.43 15.38 -4.12
N ARG A 9 -9.78 14.23 -3.95
CA ARG A 9 -9.14 13.53 -5.06
C ARG A 9 -10.18 13.21 -6.12
N THR A 10 -9.92 13.57 -7.38
CA THR A 10 -10.77 13.23 -8.54
C THR A 10 -10.22 12.05 -9.33
N SER A 11 -8.90 11.85 -9.31
CA SER A 11 -8.23 10.80 -10.05
C SER A 11 -7.07 10.23 -9.27
N ASP A 12 -6.75 8.96 -9.47
CA ASP A 12 -5.53 8.35 -8.95
C ASP A 12 -4.36 8.61 -9.88
N CYS A 13 -3.14 8.63 -9.34
CA CYS A 13 -1.93 8.60 -10.14
C CYS A 13 -1.92 7.30 -10.97
N ASN A 14 -1.52 7.38 -12.24
CA ASN A 14 -1.51 6.23 -13.17
C ASN A 14 -2.87 5.87 -13.82
N THR A 15 -3.93 6.66 -13.60
CA THR A 15 -5.24 6.46 -14.24
C THR A 15 -5.53 7.45 -15.36
N LEU A 16 -4.71 8.49 -15.50
CA LEU A 16 -4.85 9.51 -16.51
C LEU A 16 -4.19 9.10 -17.84
N GLY A 17 -4.77 9.51 -18.93
CA GLY A 17 -4.29 9.29 -20.30
C GLY A 17 -4.70 10.42 -21.24
N LEU A 18 -4.49 10.22 -22.53
CA LEU A 18 -4.81 11.22 -23.57
C LEU A 18 -6.31 11.54 -23.67
N ASP A 19 -7.17 10.64 -23.24
CA ASP A 19 -8.63 10.80 -23.21
C ASP A 19 -9.11 11.82 -22.15
N GLN A 20 -8.23 12.18 -21.18
CA GLN A 20 -8.50 13.19 -20.18
C GLN A 20 -7.85 14.56 -20.47
N LEU A 21 -7.29 14.76 -21.67
CA LEU A 21 -6.71 16.05 -22.03
C LEU A 21 -7.67 17.22 -21.82
N GLY A 22 -7.13 18.29 -21.25
CA GLY A 22 -7.91 19.49 -20.95
C GLY A 22 -8.76 19.42 -19.69
N GLN A 23 -8.91 18.26 -19.06
CA GLN A 23 -9.69 18.13 -17.82
C GLN A 23 -8.91 18.67 -16.62
N GLU A 24 -9.62 19.31 -15.70
CA GLU A 24 -9.08 19.70 -14.41
C GLU A 24 -9.19 18.53 -13.43
N VAL A 25 -8.08 18.20 -12.80
CA VAL A 25 -7.98 17.06 -11.87
C VAL A 25 -7.34 17.46 -10.56
N VAL A 26 -7.70 16.73 -9.50
CA VAL A 26 -7.04 16.81 -8.19
C VAL A 26 -6.36 15.48 -7.92
N LEU A 27 -5.03 15.51 -7.81
CA LEU A 27 -4.21 14.37 -7.44
C LEU A 27 -3.68 14.54 -6.01
N MET A 28 -3.56 13.42 -5.30
CA MET A 28 -2.99 13.40 -3.96
C MET A 28 -1.99 12.25 -3.84
N GLY A 29 -0.79 12.55 -3.35
CA GLY A 29 0.25 11.53 -3.27
C GLY A 29 1.52 12.02 -2.59
N TRP A 30 2.55 11.19 -2.69
CA TRP A 30 3.90 11.47 -2.19
C TRP A 30 4.80 11.94 -3.31
N VAL A 31 5.69 12.89 -3.02
CA VAL A 31 6.77 13.31 -3.91
C VAL A 31 7.79 12.16 -4.01
N LEU A 32 7.81 11.45 -5.13
CA LEU A 32 8.82 10.43 -5.38
C LEU A 32 10.14 11.07 -5.82
N ARG A 33 10.09 11.95 -6.80
CA ARG A 33 11.26 12.65 -7.35
C ARG A 33 10.91 14.08 -7.71
N ARG A 34 11.83 15.00 -7.44
CA ARG A 34 11.76 16.40 -7.86
C ARG A 34 12.92 16.70 -8.81
N ARG A 35 12.63 17.35 -9.91
CA ARG A 35 13.60 17.85 -10.89
C ARG A 35 13.31 19.33 -11.14
N ASP A 36 14.36 20.10 -11.36
CA ASP A 36 14.30 21.50 -11.77
C ASP A 36 15.03 21.59 -13.10
N HIS A 37 14.36 22.04 -14.16
CA HIS A 37 14.92 22.13 -15.48
C HIS A 37 14.39 23.39 -16.18
N GLY A 38 15.30 24.29 -16.54
CA GLY A 38 14.94 25.54 -17.23
C GLY A 38 13.99 26.45 -16.44
N GLY A 39 14.03 26.40 -15.10
CA GLY A 39 13.14 27.19 -14.23
C GLY A 39 11.73 26.61 -14.08
N VAL A 40 11.46 25.43 -14.62
CA VAL A 40 10.21 24.67 -14.42
C VAL A 40 10.48 23.50 -13.46
N ILE A 41 9.60 23.29 -12.50
CA ILE A 41 9.74 22.21 -11.53
C ILE A 41 8.83 21.05 -11.94
N PHE A 42 9.45 19.88 -12.08
CA PHE A 42 8.78 18.61 -12.38
C PHE A 42 8.79 17.73 -11.14
N ILE A 43 7.63 17.17 -10.80
CA ILE A 43 7.49 16.21 -9.71
C ILE A 43 6.83 14.95 -10.21
N ASP A 44 7.48 13.82 -9.95
CA ASP A 44 6.86 12.52 -10.06
C ASP A 44 6.03 12.31 -8.78
N LEU A 45 4.73 12.51 -8.88
CA LEU A 45 3.78 12.31 -7.79
C LEU A 45 3.33 10.85 -7.79
N ARG A 46 3.48 10.16 -6.65
CA ARG A 46 3.15 8.74 -6.50
C ARG A 46 2.02 8.53 -5.53
N ASP A 47 1.11 7.64 -5.86
CA ASP A 47 0.17 7.04 -4.94
C ASP A 47 0.23 5.50 -5.02
N ARG A 48 -0.79 4.80 -4.50
CA ARG A 48 -0.86 3.34 -4.57
C ARG A 48 -1.01 2.80 -6.00
N GLN A 49 -1.60 3.57 -6.91
CA GLN A 49 -1.88 3.11 -8.28
C GLN A 49 -0.69 3.31 -9.21
N GLY A 50 0.20 4.23 -8.88
CA GLY A 50 1.41 4.49 -9.66
C GLY A 50 1.88 5.92 -9.60
N ILE A 51 2.37 6.44 -10.73
CA ILE A 51 3.06 7.72 -10.82
C ILE A 51 2.42 8.57 -11.92
N THR A 52 2.26 9.86 -11.63
CA THR A 52 1.94 10.89 -12.64
C THR A 52 2.89 12.06 -12.47
N GLN A 53 3.44 12.57 -13.57
CA GLN A 53 4.22 13.78 -13.55
C GLN A 53 3.31 15.00 -13.37
N VAL A 54 3.65 15.85 -12.43
CA VAL A 54 3.01 17.16 -12.23
C VAL A 54 4.03 18.26 -12.42
N VAL A 55 3.62 19.35 -13.06
CA VAL A 55 4.52 20.41 -13.55
C VAL A 55 4.12 21.73 -12.93
N PHE A 56 5.10 22.43 -12.37
CA PHE A 56 4.96 23.76 -11.80
C PHE A 56 5.69 24.76 -12.69
N ASN A 57 4.94 25.45 -13.51
CA ASN A 57 5.46 26.46 -14.44
C ASN A 57 5.22 27.86 -13.86
N PRO A 58 6.28 28.72 -13.71
CA PRO A 58 6.13 30.06 -13.19
C PRO A 58 5.25 30.97 -14.07
N GLU A 59 5.14 30.69 -15.37
CA GLU A 59 4.28 31.45 -16.28
C GLU A 59 2.78 31.19 -16.03
N ILE A 60 2.43 30.03 -15.45
CA ILE A 60 1.04 29.68 -15.10
C ILE A 60 0.66 30.23 -13.74
N ASN A 61 1.48 29.96 -12.72
CA ASN A 61 1.26 30.44 -11.37
C ASN A 61 2.61 30.63 -10.63
N PRO A 62 3.13 31.87 -10.57
CA PRO A 62 4.41 32.17 -9.91
C PRO A 62 4.43 31.79 -8.42
N ASP A 63 3.32 31.98 -7.70
CA ASP A 63 3.25 31.71 -6.25
C ASP A 63 3.30 30.21 -5.97
N VAL A 64 2.57 29.41 -6.75
CA VAL A 64 2.58 27.95 -6.66
C VAL A 64 3.95 27.40 -7.04
N HIS A 65 4.59 27.95 -8.07
CA HIS A 65 5.95 27.61 -8.46
C HIS A 65 6.96 27.93 -7.35
N ALA A 66 6.90 29.13 -6.76
CA ALA A 66 7.77 29.52 -5.64
C ALA A 66 7.60 28.56 -4.45
N LYS A 67 6.37 28.16 -4.16
CA LYS A 67 6.06 27.16 -3.13
C LYS A 67 6.64 25.78 -3.46
N ALA A 68 6.65 25.38 -4.73
CA ALA A 68 7.16 24.09 -5.17
C ALA A 68 8.69 23.93 -4.99
N HIS A 69 9.46 25.02 -4.89
CA HIS A 69 10.88 24.97 -4.56
C HIS A 69 11.19 24.35 -3.20
N GLN A 70 10.24 24.41 -2.26
CA GLN A 70 10.40 23.85 -0.91
C GLN A 70 10.20 22.33 -0.88
N LEU A 71 9.55 21.75 -1.89
CA LEU A 71 9.16 20.34 -1.89
C LEU A 71 10.38 19.42 -1.83
N ARG A 72 10.23 18.35 -1.04
CA ARG A 72 11.26 17.32 -0.83
C ARG A 72 10.61 15.92 -0.98
N SER A 73 11.47 14.92 -1.17
CA SER A 73 11.04 13.53 -1.27
C SER A 73 10.15 13.10 -0.12
N GLU A 74 9.14 12.31 -0.43
CA GLU A 74 8.13 11.74 0.48
C GLU A 74 7.23 12.78 1.19
N TRP A 75 7.28 14.05 0.81
CA TRP A 75 6.25 14.99 1.24
C TRP A 75 4.91 14.62 0.63
N VAL A 76 3.83 14.87 1.36
CA VAL A 76 2.45 14.56 0.93
C VAL A 76 1.82 15.82 0.36
N LEU A 77 1.38 15.72 -0.87
CA LEU A 77 0.81 16.85 -1.61
C LEU A 77 -0.63 16.55 -2.04
N ALA A 78 -1.43 17.61 -2.11
CA ALA A 78 -2.59 17.71 -2.98
C ALA A 78 -2.30 18.77 -4.05
N VAL A 79 -2.46 18.39 -5.31
CA VAL A 79 -2.28 19.28 -6.45
C VAL A 79 -3.56 19.32 -7.27
N LYS A 80 -3.97 20.51 -7.68
CA LYS A 80 -5.04 20.72 -8.66
C LYS A 80 -4.43 21.29 -9.92
N GLY A 81 -4.80 20.76 -11.07
CA GLY A 81 -4.22 21.19 -12.32
C GLY A 81 -4.92 20.60 -13.53
N LYS A 82 -4.47 20.98 -14.70
CA LYS A 82 -5.03 20.58 -15.99
C LYS A 82 -4.16 19.49 -16.63
N VAL A 83 -4.80 18.47 -17.16
CA VAL A 83 -4.11 17.41 -17.91
C VAL A 83 -3.72 17.92 -19.29
N GLU A 84 -2.44 17.84 -19.61
CA GLU A 84 -1.89 18.25 -20.92
C GLU A 84 -1.04 17.12 -21.50
N ALA A 85 -0.93 17.10 -22.85
CA ALA A 85 -0.02 16.18 -23.51
C ALA A 85 1.43 16.64 -23.33
N ARG A 86 2.34 15.72 -23.08
CA ARG A 86 3.77 16.03 -23.17
C ARG A 86 4.17 16.27 -24.63
N PRO A 87 5.19 17.09 -24.90
CA PRO A 87 5.81 17.14 -26.21
C PRO A 87 6.22 15.74 -26.68
N ASP A 88 6.08 15.46 -27.97
CA ASP A 88 6.28 14.11 -28.54
C ASP A 88 7.67 13.52 -28.22
N ASP A 89 8.69 14.36 -28.16
CA ASP A 89 10.09 14.00 -27.84
C ASP A 89 10.33 13.81 -26.33
N MET A 90 9.37 14.18 -25.47
CA MET A 90 9.44 14.08 -24.02
C MET A 90 8.52 13.00 -23.41
N ALA A 91 7.83 12.25 -24.24
CA ALA A 91 7.04 11.12 -23.78
C ALA A 91 7.92 10.07 -23.08
N ASN A 92 7.49 9.58 -21.91
CA ASN A 92 8.24 8.59 -21.12
C ASN A 92 7.60 7.20 -21.21
N PRO A 93 8.11 6.28 -22.06
CA PRO A 93 7.51 4.97 -22.25
C PRO A 93 7.59 4.06 -20.99
N LYS A 94 8.37 4.44 -19.98
CA LYS A 94 8.47 3.69 -18.72
C LYS A 94 7.29 3.99 -17.75
N LEU A 95 6.53 5.04 -18.01
CA LEU A 95 5.37 5.40 -17.21
C LEU A 95 4.10 5.17 -18.02
N LYS A 96 3.09 4.58 -17.40
CA LYS A 96 1.78 4.41 -18.03
C LYS A 96 1.13 5.74 -18.39
N THR A 97 1.41 6.79 -17.60
CA THR A 97 0.98 8.18 -17.84
C THR A 97 2.06 9.00 -18.56
N GLY A 98 2.97 8.33 -19.27
CA GLY A 98 4.14 8.96 -19.84
C GLY A 98 3.88 9.91 -21.01
N GLU A 99 2.70 9.87 -21.61
CA GLU A 99 2.28 10.74 -22.72
C GLU A 99 1.62 12.03 -22.21
N ILE A 100 1.30 12.10 -20.91
CA ILE A 100 0.63 13.26 -20.31
C ILE A 100 1.41 13.79 -19.11
N GLU A 101 1.07 15.01 -18.73
CA GLU A 101 1.47 15.64 -17.48
C GLU A 101 0.33 16.50 -16.94
N VAL A 102 0.39 16.89 -15.66
CA VAL A 102 -0.60 17.78 -15.06
C VAL A 102 0.04 19.12 -14.77
N LEU A 103 -0.41 20.16 -15.45
CA LEU A 103 0.01 21.55 -15.21
C LEU A 103 -0.71 22.07 -13.96
N VAL A 104 0.05 22.32 -12.89
CA VAL A 104 -0.50 22.63 -11.56
C VAL A 104 -0.88 24.09 -11.45
N SER A 105 -2.13 24.34 -11.06
CA SER A 105 -2.67 25.65 -10.72
C SER A 105 -2.75 25.92 -9.22
N GLU A 106 -2.92 24.85 -8.40
CA GLU A 106 -3.00 24.95 -6.94
C GLU A 106 -2.16 23.85 -6.27
N LEU A 107 -1.42 24.21 -5.22
CA LEU A 107 -0.60 23.29 -4.42
C LEU A 107 -0.93 23.42 -2.93
N THR A 108 -1.27 22.30 -2.32
CA THR A 108 -1.44 22.16 -0.86
C THR A 108 -0.43 21.17 -0.32
N ILE A 109 0.40 21.59 0.63
CA ILE A 109 1.35 20.71 1.32
C ILE A 109 0.65 20.10 2.54
N LEU A 110 0.16 18.89 2.38
CA LEU A 110 -0.60 18.17 3.40
C LEU A 110 0.28 17.74 4.57
N ASN A 111 1.48 17.24 4.25
CA ASN A 111 2.46 16.89 5.27
C ASN A 111 3.89 16.95 4.73
N THR A 112 4.83 17.20 5.64
CA THR A 112 6.26 17.14 5.36
C THR A 112 6.85 15.82 5.87
N SER A 113 8.00 15.42 5.34
CA SER A 113 8.74 14.25 5.76
C SER A 113 10.22 14.59 5.95
N LYS A 114 10.87 13.89 6.88
CA LYS A 114 12.33 13.79 6.89
C LYS A 114 12.77 12.94 5.71
N THR A 115 14.02 13.08 5.28
CA THR A 115 14.61 12.23 4.26
C THR A 115 14.51 10.76 4.70
N PRO A 116 13.93 9.88 3.87
CA PRO A 116 13.89 8.45 4.17
C PRO A 116 15.29 7.85 4.37
N PRO A 117 15.43 6.81 5.21
CA PRO A 117 16.73 6.15 5.43
C PRO A 117 17.23 5.37 4.22
N PHE A 118 16.39 5.13 3.22
CA PHE A 118 16.72 4.50 1.95
C PHE A 118 15.74 4.96 0.85
N PRO A 119 16.16 4.89 -0.43
CA PRO A 119 15.28 5.17 -1.57
C PRO A 119 14.12 4.17 -1.64
N LEU A 120 12.96 4.65 -2.08
CA LEU A 120 11.74 3.83 -2.21
C LEU A 120 11.49 3.39 -3.67
N ASP A 121 12.54 3.29 -4.46
CA ASP A 121 12.53 2.77 -5.83
C ASP A 121 12.80 1.25 -5.88
N GLU A 122 12.68 0.65 -7.06
CA GLU A 122 12.92 -0.78 -7.26
C GLU A 122 14.39 -1.15 -7.28
N ASP A 123 15.26 -0.22 -7.69
CA ASP A 123 16.67 -0.51 -8.01
C ASP A 123 17.61 -0.45 -6.79
N SER A 124 17.10 -0.05 -5.63
CA SER A 124 17.91 0.14 -4.43
C SER A 124 18.11 -1.16 -3.67
N GLU A 125 19.36 -1.60 -3.54
CA GLU A 125 19.74 -2.66 -2.60
C GLU A 125 19.77 -2.11 -1.17
N VAL A 126 18.89 -2.64 -0.33
CA VAL A 126 18.77 -2.25 1.08
C VAL A 126 18.82 -3.49 1.94
N SER A 127 19.65 -3.48 2.99
CA SER A 127 19.76 -4.61 3.90
C SER A 127 18.45 -4.93 4.61
N ASP A 128 18.20 -6.21 4.86
CA ASP A 128 16.96 -6.66 5.49
C ASP A 128 16.74 -6.04 6.87
N ASN A 129 17.80 -5.81 7.64
CA ASN A 129 17.71 -5.17 8.95
C ASN A 129 17.10 -3.76 8.86
N ILE A 130 17.54 -2.96 7.89
CA ILE A 130 17.01 -1.60 7.67
C ILE A 130 15.58 -1.67 7.15
N ARG A 131 15.29 -2.57 6.21
CA ARG A 131 13.96 -2.79 5.67
C ARG A 131 12.96 -3.21 6.75
N LEU A 132 13.37 -4.08 7.67
CA LEU A 132 12.53 -4.52 8.78
C LEU A 132 12.34 -3.42 9.82
N GLN A 133 13.38 -2.64 10.13
CA GLN A 133 13.30 -1.50 11.05
C GLN A 133 12.33 -0.42 10.54
N TYR A 134 12.34 -0.14 9.24
CA TYR A 134 11.48 0.84 8.59
C TYR A 134 10.44 0.18 7.69
N ARG A 135 9.82 -0.89 8.16
CA ARG A 135 8.93 -1.73 7.36
C ARG A 135 7.79 -0.96 6.69
N TYR A 136 7.26 0.08 7.34
CA TYR A 136 6.23 0.95 6.78
C TYR A 136 6.69 1.75 5.56
N LEU A 137 7.99 2.03 5.41
CA LEU A 137 8.56 2.60 4.19
C LEU A 137 8.82 1.52 3.14
N ASP A 138 9.39 0.38 3.54
CA ASP A 138 9.65 -0.75 2.65
C ASP A 138 8.36 -1.24 1.96
N LEU A 139 7.22 -1.20 2.65
CA LEU A 139 5.91 -1.53 2.08
C LEU A 139 5.46 -0.58 0.95
N ARG A 140 6.06 0.59 0.80
CA ARG A 140 5.80 1.52 -0.32
C ARG A 140 6.60 1.18 -1.58
N ARG A 141 7.62 0.33 -1.47
CA ARG A 141 8.39 -0.10 -2.65
C ARG A 141 7.50 -0.90 -3.58
N PRO A 142 7.56 -0.66 -4.90
CA PRO A 142 6.65 -1.27 -5.87
C PRO A 142 6.65 -2.79 -5.82
N GLU A 143 7.81 -3.42 -5.65
CA GLU A 143 7.96 -4.87 -5.51
C GLU A 143 7.14 -5.43 -4.33
N ILE A 144 7.30 -4.82 -3.15
CA ILE A 144 6.61 -5.28 -1.94
C ILE A 144 5.10 -5.03 -2.03
N THR A 145 4.72 -3.89 -2.59
CA THR A 145 3.31 -3.58 -2.87
C THR A 145 2.69 -4.60 -3.82
N ARG A 146 3.40 -4.99 -4.91
CA ARG A 146 2.94 -6.04 -5.85
C ARG A 146 2.72 -7.38 -5.15
N ASN A 147 3.64 -7.77 -4.24
CA ASN A 147 3.50 -9.01 -3.48
C ASN A 147 2.25 -9.00 -2.59
N LEU A 148 1.94 -7.89 -1.92
CA LEU A 148 0.73 -7.75 -1.12
C LEU A 148 -0.54 -7.79 -1.99
N ILE A 149 -0.52 -7.14 -3.14
CA ILE A 149 -1.63 -7.18 -4.11
C ILE A 149 -1.84 -8.61 -4.63
N MET A 150 -0.74 -9.32 -4.97
CA MET A 150 -0.81 -10.70 -5.42
C MET A 150 -1.42 -11.59 -4.35
N ARG A 151 -0.93 -11.49 -3.11
CA ARG A 151 -1.49 -12.24 -1.97
C ARG A 151 -2.99 -11.97 -1.79
N HIS A 152 -3.41 -10.71 -1.87
CA HIS A 152 -4.83 -10.34 -1.78
C HIS A 152 -5.65 -11.01 -2.90
N LYS A 153 -5.20 -10.90 -4.16
CA LYS A 153 -5.89 -11.50 -5.30
C LYS A 153 -5.98 -13.02 -5.20
N THR A 154 -4.90 -13.66 -4.74
CA THR A 154 -4.88 -15.12 -4.54
C THR A 154 -5.88 -15.53 -3.45
N ALA A 155 -5.89 -14.86 -2.31
CA ALA A 155 -6.84 -15.14 -1.25
C ALA A 155 -8.30 -14.94 -1.70
N GLN A 156 -8.56 -13.87 -2.48
CA GLN A 156 -9.89 -13.62 -3.03
C GLN A 156 -10.31 -14.66 -4.04
N ALA A 157 -9.40 -15.12 -4.92
CA ALA A 157 -9.68 -16.17 -5.88
C ALA A 157 -10.05 -17.50 -5.18
N VAL A 158 -9.31 -17.85 -4.11
CA VAL A 158 -9.63 -19.05 -3.30
C VAL A 158 -11.01 -18.94 -2.65
N ARG A 159 -11.32 -17.77 -2.06
CA ARG A 159 -12.65 -17.54 -1.46
C ARG A 159 -13.78 -17.67 -2.48
N ASN A 160 -13.64 -17.00 -3.62
CA ASN A 160 -14.66 -17.08 -4.66
C ASN A 160 -14.86 -18.53 -5.13
N PHE A 161 -13.76 -19.24 -5.45
CA PHE A 161 -13.83 -20.64 -5.89
C PHE A 161 -14.53 -21.53 -4.87
N LEU A 162 -14.20 -21.42 -3.59
CA LEU A 162 -14.82 -22.23 -2.54
C LEU A 162 -16.31 -21.86 -2.34
N THR A 163 -16.61 -20.55 -2.35
CA THR A 163 -18.01 -20.08 -2.25
C THR A 163 -18.87 -20.58 -3.42
N ASP A 164 -18.34 -20.53 -4.65
CA ASP A 164 -19.03 -20.99 -5.86
C ASP A 164 -19.25 -22.53 -5.84
N ASN A 165 -18.56 -23.24 -4.96
CA ASN A 165 -18.72 -24.68 -4.72
C ASN A 165 -19.44 -25.00 -3.40
N ASP A 166 -20.24 -24.07 -2.89
CA ASP A 166 -21.07 -24.20 -1.69
C ASP A 166 -20.29 -24.39 -0.37
N PHE A 167 -19.04 -23.97 -0.30
CA PHE A 167 -18.30 -23.91 0.96
C PHE A 167 -18.63 -22.65 1.74
N LEU A 168 -18.86 -22.79 3.03
CA LEU A 168 -19.10 -21.69 3.96
C LEU A 168 -17.77 -21.25 4.60
N GLU A 169 -17.45 -19.95 4.55
CA GLU A 169 -16.33 -19.41 5.32
C GLU A 169 -16.77 -19.18 6.76
N VAL A 170 -16.18 -19.92 7.71
CA VAL A 170 -16.51 -19.80 9.13
C VAL A 170 -15.25 -19.50 9.92
N GLU A 171 -15.25 -18.35 10.60
CA GLU A 171 -14.15 -17.96 11.49
C GLU A 171 -14.29 -18.64 12.85
N THR A 172 -13.19 -19.18 13.38
CA THR A 172 -13.14 -19.88 14.66
C THR A 172 -12.27 -19.11 15.66
N PRO A 173 -12.48 -19.31 16.99
CA PRO A 173 -11.65 -18.66 18.01
C PRO A 173 -10.16 -18.96 17.84
N MET A 174 -9.34 -17.91 17.97
CA MET A 174 -7.88 -18.00 17.90
C MET A 174 -7.24 -18.26 19.27
N LEU A 175 -7.84 -17.77 20.34
CA LEU A 175 -7.44 -18.09 21.71
C LEU A 175 -8.28 -19.25 22.23
N THR A 176 -7.63 -20.35 22.57
CA THR A 176 -8.27 -21.59 22.97
C THR A 176 -7.58 -22.19 24.19
N ARG A 177 -8.05 -23.34 24.65
CA ARG A 177 -7.31 -24.19 25.56
C ARG A 177 -6.21 -24.93 24.80
N SER A 178 -5.05 -25.15 25.42
CA SER A 178 -3.99 -25.99 24.83
C SER A 178 -4.49 -27.39 24.55
N THR A 179 -4.13 -27.90 23.36
CA THR A 179 -4.50 -29.23 22.89
C THR A 179 -3.25 -30.01 22.49
N PRO A 180 -3.16 -31.32 22.77
CA PRO A 180 -2.00 -32.14 22.45
C PRO A 180 -1.99 -32.51 20.95
N GLU A 181 -1.76 -31.56 20.05
CA GLU A 181 -1.78 -31.77 18.61
C GLU A 181 -0.40 -31.98 17.96
N GLY A 182 0.59 -32.39 18.75
CA GLY A 182 1.91 -32.76 18.23
C GLY A 182 3.03 -31.76 18.53
N ALA A 183 2.99 -30.53 18.01
CA ALA A 183 3.95 -29.47 18.34
C ALA A 183 3.53 -28.73 19.62
N ARG A 184 4.45 -27.90 20.15
CA ARG A 184 4.11 -27.05 21.30
C ARG A 184 3.26 -25.87 20.86
N ASP A 185 2.26 -25.58 21.68
CA ASP A 185 1.46 -24.37 21.52
C ASP A 185 2.14 -23.17 22.17
N TYR A 186 2.00 -21.99 21.57
CA TYR A 186 2.30 -20.75 22.27
C TYR A 186 1.29 -20.51 23.37
N LEU A 187 1.76 -20.31 24.60
CA LEU A 187 0.92 -20.04 25.76
C LEU A 187 0.78 -18.53 26.00
N VAL A 188 -0.44 -18.08 26.24
CA VAL A 188 -0.78 -16.69 26.55
C VAL A 188 -1.30 -16.63 27.97
N PRO A 189 -0.58 -16.03 28.95
CA PRO A 189 -1.03 -15.97 30.32
C PRO A 189 -2.31 -15.15 30.47
N SER A 190 -3.25 -15.67 31.27
CA SER A 190 -4.47 -14.93 31.64
C SER A 190 -4.14 -13.82 32.63
N ARG A 191 -4.61 -12.60 32.36
CA ARG A 191 -4.52 -11.50 33.33
C ARG A 191 -5.63 -11.54 34.37
N VAL A 192 -6.71 -12.22 34.08
CA VAL A 192 -7.90 -12.30 34.95
C VAL A 192 -7.78 -13.48 35.90
N ASN A 193 -7.30 -14.63 35.41
CA ASN A 193 -7.19 -15.85 36.20
C ASN A 193 -5.71 -16.15 36.43
N ALA A 194 -5.21 -15.88 37.65
CA ALA A 194 -3.80 -16.09 37.97
C ALA A 194 -3.44 -17.59 37.90
N GLY A 195 -2.34 -17.89 37.19
CA GLY A 195 -1.86 -19.25 36.99
C GLY A 195 -2.52 -20.00 35.84
N GLU A 196 -3.49 -19.41 35.15
CA GLU A 196 -4.11 -20.00 33.97
C GLU A 196 -3.59 -19.39 32.65
N PHE A 197 -3.70 -20.17 31.55
CA PHE A 197 -3.18 -19.82 30.23
C PHE A 197 -4.20 -20.15 29.14
N TYR A 198 -4.25 -19.28 28.15
CA TYR A 198 -4.76 -19.60 26.84
C TYR A 198 -3.64 -20.14 25.95
N ALA A 199 -4.01 -20.79 24.86
CA ALA A 199 -3.09 -21.23 23.84
C ALA A 199 -3.45 -20.66 22.46
N LEU A 200 -2.42 -20.45 21.63
CA LEU A 200 -2.56 -20.19 20.21
C LEU A 200 -2.39 -21.53 19.47
N PRO A 201 -3.45 -22.11 18.87
CA PRO A 201 -3.42 -23.46 18.35
C PRO A 201 -2.64 -23.58 17.05
N GLN A 202 -2.11 -24.76 16.81
CA GLN A 202 -1.44 -25.14 15.56
C GLN A 202 -2.41 -25.21 14.39
N SER A 203 -3.66 -25.55 14.67
CA SER A 203 -4.74 -25.59 13.69
C SER A 203 -6.09 -25.49 14.40
N PRO A 204 -7.18 -25.10 13.72
CA PRO A 204 -8.54 -25.12 14.26
C PRO A 204 -9.16 -26.53 14.23
N GLN A 205 -8.37 -27.60 14.50
CA GLN A 205 -8.80 -28.98 14.28
C GLN A 205 -10.05 -29.38 15.04
N LEU A 206 -10.15 -29.02 16.32
CA LEU A 206 -11.35 -29.32 17.11
C LEU A 206 -12.57 -28.58 16.56
N PHE A 207 -12.42 -27.31 16.19
CA PHE A 207 -13.51 -26.53 15.60
C PHE A 207 -13.95 -27.08 14.24
N LYS A 208 -13.00 -27.56 13.40
CA LYS A 208 -13.33 -28.24 12.14
C LYS A 208 -14.22 -29.45 12.37
N GLN A 209 -13.87 -30.29 13.35
CA GLN A 209 -14.67 -31.47 13.69
C GLN A 209 -16.05 -31.08 14.20
N MET A 210 -16.13 -30.07 15.08
CA MET A 210 -17.40 -29.59 15.62
C MET A 210 -18.31 -29.03 14.51
N LEU A 211 -17.77 -28.26 13.55
CA LEU A 211 -18.52 -27.73 12.42
C LEU A 211 -19.05 -28.84 11.51
N MET A 212 -18.24 -29.89 11.25
CA MET A 212 -18.68 -31.03 10.48
C MET A 212 -19.79 -31.84 11.20
N ILE A 213 -19.65 -32.07 12.50
CA ILE A 213 -20.69 -32.72 13.32
C ILE A 213 -21.96 -31.89 13.37
N ALA A 214 -21.83 -30.54 13.37
CA ALA A 214 -22.96 -29.62 13.34
C ALA A 214 -23.68 -29.55 11.98
N GLY A 215 -23.23 -30.31 10.97
CA GLY A 215 -23.89 -30.43 9.67
C GLY A 215 -23.47 -29.31 8.67
N MET A 216 -22.33 -28.66 8.87
CA MET A 216 -21.84 -27.64 7.90
C MET A 216 -21.37 -28.27 6.58
N GLU A 217 -21.15 -29.57 6.50
CA GLU A 217 -20.77 -30.40 5.34
C GLU A 217 -19.57 -29.84 4.55
N ARG A 218 -19.63 -28.58 4.12
CA ARG A 218 -18.60 -27.86 3.34
C ARG A 218 -18.26 -26.57 4.03
N TYR A 219 -17.09 -26.52 4.65
CA TYR A 219 -16.60 -25.30 5.29
C TYR A 219 -15.14 -25.04 4.93
N PHE A 220 -14.74 -23.81 4.95
CA PHE A 220 -13.35 -23.41 4.86
C PHE A 220 -13.04 -22.23 5.75
N GLN A 221 -11.76 -21.96 5.94
CA GLN A 221 -11.27 -20.84 6.75
C GLN A 221 -9.85 -20.46 6.32
N THR A 222 -9.61 -19.17 6.16
CA THR A 222 -8.25 -18.66 6.07
C THR A 222 -7.80 -18.27 7.47
N VAL A 223 -7.00 -19.10 8.12
CA VAL A 223 -6.66 -19.00 9.53
C VAL A 223 -5.16 -18.86 9.76
N LYS A 224 -4.77 -18.18 10.82
CA LYS A 224 -3.41 -18.15 11.33
C LYS A 224 -3.19 -19.35 12.22
N CYS A 225 -2.13 -20.12 11.92
CA CYS A 225 -1.69 -21.27 12.70
C CYS A 225 -0.36 -20.95 13.37
N PHE A 226 -0.13 -21.44 14.58
CA PHE A 226 1.03 -21.12 15.39
C PHE A 226 1.72 -22.40 15.83
N ARG A 227 3.06 -22.37 15.91
CA ARG A 227 3.86 -23.46 16.46
C ARG A 227 5.04 -22.87 17.20
N ASP A 228 5.26 -23.32 18.44
CA ASP A 228 6.43 -22.97 19.22
C ASP A 228 7.54 -23.97 18.94
N GLU A 229 8.13 -23.86 17.78
CA GLU A 229 9.22 -24.71 17.27
C GLU A 229 10.38 -23.86 16.77
N ASP A 230 11.57 -24.46 16.68
CA ASP A 230 12.72 -23.83 16.09
C ASP A 230 12.47 -23.43 14.63
N LEU A 231 12.86 -22.19 14.31
CA LEU A 231 12.76 -21.68 12.96
C LEU A 231 13.74 -22.41 12.03
N ARG A 232 13.26 -22.85 10.88
CA ARG A 232 14.15 -23.32 9.82
C ARG A 232 14.72 -22.13 9.05
N ALA A 233 15.85 -22.32 8.40
CA ALA A 233 16.56 -21.25 7.67
C ALA A 233 15.71 -20.60 6.54
N ASP A 234 14.69 -21.31 6.06
CA ASP A 234 13.81 -20.92 4.96
C ASP A 234 12.43 -20.39 5.39
N ARG A 235 12.21 -20.20 6.71
CA ARG A 235 10.89 -19.80 7.26
C ARG A 235 11.00 -18.77 8.35
#